data_6e7dbd6cde59dde9669014adeec77702
#
_entry.id   6e7dbd6cde59dde9669014adeec77702
#
_cell.length_a   1.000
_cell.length_b   1.000
_cell.length_c   1.000
_cell.angle_alpha   90.00
_cell.angle_beta   90.00
_cell.angle_gamma   90.00
#
_symmetry.space_group_name_H-M   'P 1'
#
loop_
_entity.id
_entity.type
_entity.pdbx_description
1 polymer ?
#
loop_
_entity_poly.entity_id
_entity_poly.type
_entity_poly.pdbx_seq_one_letter_code
_entity_poly.pdbx_strand_id
1 'polypeptide(L)'
;MITLDRVSKQYKSSARPALDNVSLKIDKGEFVFLIGPSGSGKSTFMRLLLAEESPSTGDIRVSKFHVNKLPGRHIPGLRQVLGCVFQDFRLLQQKTVFENVAFALEVIGKRGDVINRVVPDVLEMVGLSGKANRLPNELSGGEQQRVAIARAFVNRPLVLLADEPTGNLDPDTSKDIMDLLERINRTGTTVLMATHDHHIVDSMRQRVIELELGRLIRDEQRGVYGMDR
;
A
#
# COMPACT_ATOMS: atom_id res chain seq x y z
N MET A 1 4.94 -8.96 -10.95
CA MET A 1 4.29 -9.12 -9.62
C MET A 1 2.80 -8.84 -9.67
N ILE A 2 2.40 -7.70 -10.21
CA ILE A 2 0.99 -7.31 -10.44
C ILE A 2 0.76 -7.22 -11.94
N THR A 3 -0.36 -7.72 -12.45
CA THR A 3 -0.75 -7.58 -13.86
C THR A 3 -2.23 -7.25 -13.95
N LEU A 4 -2.55 -6.21 -14.69
CA LEU A 4 -3.89 -5.86 -15.14
C LEU A 4 -3.94 -6.04 -16.66
N ASP A 5 -4.97 -6.71 -17.17
CA ASP A 5 -5.24 -6.88 -18.60
C ASP A 5 -6.64 -6.38 -18.91
N ARG A 6 -6.73 -5.22 -19.57
CA ARG A 6 -7.95 -4.55 -20.03
C ARG A 6 -9.01 -4.43 -18.92
N VAL A 7 -8.56 -4.02 -17.73
CA VAL A 7 -9.40 -3.92 -16.53
C VAL A 7 -10.25 -2.68 -16.60
N SER A 8 -11.58 -2.87 -16.47
CA SER A 8 -12.53 -1.78 -16.27
C SER A 8 -13.35 -2.02 -15.00
N LYS A 9 -13.72 -0.93 -14.32
CA LYS A 9 -14.63 -0.94 -13.17
C LYS A 9 -15.66 0.14 -13.30
N GLN A 10 -16.91 -0.28 -13.41
CA GLN A 10 -18.09 0.59 -13.39
C GLN A 10 -18.86 0.40 -12.10
N TYR A 11 -19.12 1.49 -11.38
CA TYR A 11 -20.04 1.50 -10.25
C TYR A 11 -21.46 1.84 -10.72
N LYS A 12 -22.46 1.19 -10.13
CA LYS A 12 -23.89 1.42 -10.50
C LYS A 12 -24.35 2.85 -10.30
N SER A 13 -23.73 3.57 -9.35
CA SER A 13 -24.04 4.96 -9.01
C SER A 13 -23.30 6.00 -9.87
N SER A 14 -22.42 5.57 -10.76
CA SER A 14 -21.57 6.48 -11.55
C SER A 14 -21.87 6.36 -13.04
N ALA A 15 -22.00 7.49 -13.73
CA ALA A 15 -22.18 7.53 -15.19
C ALA A 15 -20.89 7.16 -15.95
N ARG A 16 -19.71 7.34 -15.32
CA ARG A 16 -18.40 7.03 -15.92
C ARG A 16 -17.73 5.87 -15.18
N PRO A 17 -16.96 5.03 -15.88
CA PRO A 17 -16.17 4.00 -15.23
C PRO A 17 -15.12 4.64 -14.31
N ALA A 18 -14.90 4.03 -13.15
CA ALA A 18 -13.82 4.41 -12.24
C ALA A 18 -12.45 3.96 -12.75
N LEU A 19 -12.40 2.83 -13.50
CA LEU A 19 -11.27 2.42 -14.33
C LEU A 19 -11.82 2.03 -15.71
N ASP A 20 -11.11 2.41 -16.76
CA ASP A 20 -11.51 2.20 -18.16
C ASP A 20 -10.35 1.59 -18.96
N ASN A 21 -10.44 0.29 -19.25
CA ASN A 21 -9.53 -0.47 -20.10
C ASN A 21 -8.03 -0.35 -19.69
N VAL A 22 -7.75 -0.42 -18.37
CA VAL A 22 -6.39 -0.29 -17.86
C VAL A 22 -5.63 -1.60 -18.04
N SER A 23 -4.48 -1.51 -18.71
CA SER A 23 -3.52 -2.60 -18.88
C SER A 23 -2.14 -2.16 -18.42
N LEU A 24 -1.55 -2.87 -17.45
CA LEU A 24 -0.20 -2.58 -16.95
C LEU A 24 0.39 -3.80 -16.25
N LYS A 25 1.70 -3.79 -16.10
CA LYS A 25 2.45 -4.81 -15.36
C LYS A 25 3.42 -4.12 -14.41
N ILE A 26 3.42 -4.53 -13.15
CA ILE A 26 4.40 -4.12 -12.13
C ILE A 26 5.23 -5.36 -11.80
N ASP A 27 6.55 -5.26 -11.94
CA ASP A 27 7.45 -6.36 -11.67
C ASP A 27 7.81 -6.47 -10.17
N LYS A 28 8.42 -7.57 -9.78
CA LYS A 28 8.81 -7.80 -8.38
C LYS A 28 9.93 -6.84 -7.98
N GLY A 29 9.79 -6.23 -6.79
CA GLY A 29 10.80 -5.35 -6.22
C GLY A 29 10.76 -3.92 -6.77
N GLU A 30 9.85 -3.58 -7.68
CA GLU A 30 9.67 -2.20 -8.12
C GLU A 30 9.10 -1.33 -7.00
N PHE A 31 9.52 -0.06 -6.98
CA PHE A 31 8.83 1.02 -6.29
C PHE A 31 8.07 1.84 -7.33
N VAL A 32 6.76 1.94 -7.19
CA VAL A 32 5.89 2.55 -8.19
C VAL A 32 5.00 3.60 -7.54
N PHE A 33 5.00 4.80 -8.07
CA PHE A 33 4.03 5.83 -7.75
C PHE A 33 2.79 5.70 -8.65
N LEU A 34 1.61 5.70 -8.04
CA LEU A 34 0.32 5.80 -8.70
C LEU A 34 -0.23 7.21 -8.48
N ILE A 35 -0.16 8.05 -9.50
CA ILE A 35 -0.53 9.46 -9.40
C ILE A 35 -1.78 9.79 -10.21
N GLY A 36 -2.28 10.98 -10.05
CA GLY A 36 -3.44 11.53 -10.77
C GLY A 36 -4.36 12.33 -9.86
N PRO A 37 -5.24 13.17 -10.42
CA PRO A 37 -6.14 14.02 -9.66
C PRO A 37 -7.12 13.21 -8.78
N SER A 38 -7.81 13.90 -7.88
CA SER A 38 -8.90 13.27 -7.11
C SER A 38 -9.95 12.69 -8.06
N GLY A 39 -10.43 11.48 -7.76
CA GLY A 39 -11.40 10.78 -8.63
C GLY A 39 -10.80 10.12 -9.88
N SER A 40 -9.47 10.13 -10.08
CA SER A 40 -8.85 9.49 -11.24
C SER A 40 -8.91 7.96 -11.26
N GLY A 41 -9.30 7.31 -10.14
CA GLY A 41 -9.43 5.86 -10.03
C GLY A 41 -8.39 5.17 -9.12
N LYS A 42 -7.45 5.90 -8.50
CA LYS A 42 -6.38 5.32 -7.64
C LYS A 42 -6.91 4.43 -6.53
N SER A 43 -7.87 4.90 -5.75
CA SER A 43 -8.46 4.11 -4.66
C SER A 43 -9.23 2.89 -5.18
N THR A 44 -9.90 3.00 -6.34
CA THR A 44 -10.54 1.85 -6.99
C THR A 44 -9.49 0.82 -7.43
N PHE A 45 -8.39 1.28 -8.00
CA PHE A 45 -7.26 0.42 -8.37
C PHE A 45 -6.74 -0.39 -7.17
N MET A 46 -6.51 0.29 -6.03
CA MET A 46 -6.06 -0.36 -4.80
C MET A 46 -7.08 -1.38 -4.27
N ARG A 47 -8.38 -1.03 -4.24
CA ARG A 47 -9.46 -1.93 -3.79
C ARG A 47 -9.60 -3.18 -4.65
N LEU A 48 -9.36 -3.06 -5.94
CA LEU A 48 -9.36 -4.21 -6.86
C LEU A 48 -8.22 -5.18 -6.54
N LEU A 49 -7.00 -4.67 -6.25
CA LEU A 49 -5.87 -5.52 -5.86
C LEU A 49 -6.12 -6.25 -4.54
N LEU A 50 -6.84 -5.63 -3.60
CA LEU A 50 -7.21 -6.19 -2.29
C LEU A 50 -8.39 -7.18 -2.36
N ALA A 51 -8.98 -7.37 -3.55
CA ALA A 51 -10.24 -8.08 -3.72
C ALA A 51 -11.36 -7.56 -2.77
N GLU A 52 -11.39 -6.25 -2.52
CA GLU A 52 -12.51 -5.57 -1.87
C GLU A 52 -13.60 -5.26 -2.89
N GLU A 53 -13.19 -5.09 -4.14
CA GLU A 53 -14.05 -4.89 -5.30
C GLU A 53 -13.68 -5.90 -6.39
N SER A 54 -14.64 -6.23 -7.24
CA SER A 54 -14.39 -7.02 -8.45
C SER A 54 -14.39 -6.12 -9.68
N PRO A 55 -13.53 -6.36 -10.67
CA PRO A 55 -13.60 -5.64 -11.94
C PRO A 55 -14.91 -5.95 -12.67
N SER A 56 -15.37 -5.00 -13.49
CA SER A 56 -16.51 -5.23 -14.39
C SER A 56 -16.10 -6.06 -15.59
N THR A 57 -14.88 -5.81 -16.11
CA THR A 57 -14.26 -6.56 -17.22
C THR A 57 -12.74 -6.63 -17.02
N GLY A 58 -12.08 -7.51 -17.76
CA GLY A 58 -10.64 -7.70 -17.73
C GLY A 58 -10.18 -8.67 -16.64
N ASP A 59 -8.88 -8.86 -16.53
CA ASP A 59 -8.24 -9.81 -15.61
C ASP A 59 -7.19 -9.13 -14.72
N ILE A 60 -7.17 -9.49 -13.43
CA ILE A 60 -6.22 -8.99 -12.44
C ILE A 60 -5.46 -10.18 -11.85
N ARG A 61 -4.13 -10.07 -11.84
CA ARG A 61 -3.25 -11.05 -11.19
C ARG A 61 -2.33 -10.35 -10.18
N VAL A 62 -2.20 -10.96 -9.01
CA VAL A 62 -1.23 -10.54 -7.98
C VAL A 62 -0.46 -11.79 -7.56
N SER A 63 0.83 -11.81 -7.86
CA SER A 63 1.68 -13.00 -7.68
C SER A 63 1.04 -14.22 -8.36
N LYS A 64 0.76 -15.25 -7.61
CA LYS A 64 0.08 -16.48 -8.10
C LYS A 64 -1.45 -16.39 -8.13
N PHE A 65 -2.05 -15.33 -7.60
CA PHE A 65 -3.50 -15.22 -7.45
C PHE A 65 -4.13 -14.55 -8.68
N HIS A 66 -5.18 -15.18 -9.20
CA HIS A 66 -6.06 -14.56 -10.20
C HIS A 66 -7.24 -13.93 -9.45
N VAL A 67 -7.13 -12.61 -9.19
CA VAL A 67 -7.93 -11.90 -8.19
C VAL A 67 -9.44 -12.00 -8.45
N ASN A 68 -9.86 -11.72 -9.68
CA ASN A 68 -11.29 -11.71 -10.05
C ASN A 68 -11.91 -13.11 -10.19
N LYS A 69 -11.11 -14.18 -10.20
CA LYS A 69 -11.58 -15.59 -10.20
C LYS A 69 -11.35 -16.27 -8.85
N LEU A 70 -10.93 -15.52 -7.83
CA LEU A 70 -10.55 -16.08 -6.54
C LEU A 70 -11.80 -16.38 -5.70
N PRO A 71 -12.05 -17.64 -5.31
CA PRO A 71 -13.13 -17.97 -4.38
C PRO A 71 -12.93 -17.23 -3.03
N GLY A 72 -14.02 -16.81 -2.40
CA GLY A 72 -13.97 -16.02 -1.15
C GLY A 72 -13.09 -16.63 -0.06
N ARG A 73 -13.09 -17.98 0.09
CA ARG A 73 -12.24 -18.70 1.04
C ARG A 73 -10.73 -18.55 0.80
N HIS A 74 -10.30 -18.12 -0.38
CA HIS A 74 -8.90 -17.90 -0.73
C HIS A 74 -8.46 -16.42 -0.66
N ILE A 75 -9.40 -15.49 -0.46
CA ILE A 75 -9.09 -14.05 -0.27
C ILE A 75 -8.13 -13.81 0.90
N PRO A 76 -8.26 -14.50 2.07
CA PRO A 76 -7.27 -14.37 3.13
C PRO A 76 -5.84 -14.69 2.68
N GLY A 77 -5.66 -15.70 1.83
CA GLY A 77 -4.35 -16.05 1.27
C GLY A 77 -3.77 -14.96 0.36
N LEU A 78 -4.61 -14.29 -0.45
CA LEU A 78 -4.20 -13.12 -1.22
C LEU A 78 -3.77 -11.98 -0.28
N ARG A 79 -4.58 -11.66 0.74
CA ARG A 79 -4.29 -10.57 1.68
C ARG A 79 -3.05 -10.81 2.54
N GLN A 80 -2.63 -12.06 2.74
CA GLN A 80 -1.36 -12.38 3.43
C GLN A 80 -0.13 -11.94 2.63
N VAL A 81 -0.20 -11.87 1.29
CA VAL A 81 0.90 -11.40 0.44
C VAL A 81 0.84 -9.92 0.14
N LEU A 82 -0.19 -9.23 0.65
CA LEU A 82 -0.40 -7.79 0.52
C LEU A 82 -0.31 -7.13 1.90
N GLY A 83 0.51 -6.10 2.05
CA GLY A 83 0.47 -5.19 3.18
C GLY A 83 -0.25 -3.90 2.76
N CYS A 84 -1.01 -3.27 3.68
CA CYS A 84 -1.72 -2.03 3.40
C CYS A 84 -1.41 -0.96 4.43
N VAL A 85 -1.03 0.21 3.95
CA VAL A 85 -0.83 1.43 4.73
C VAL A 85 -1.83 2.47 4.25
N PHE A 86 -2.55 3.08 5.18
CA PHE A 86 -3.60 4.08 4.90
C PHE A 86 -3.22 5.45 5.42
N GLN A 87 -3.74 6.49 4.84
CA GLN A 87 -3.54 7.88 5.25
C GLN A 87 -4.03 8.15 6.69
N ASP A 88 -5.12 7.50 7.11
CA ASP A 88 -5.74 7.63 8.43
C ASP A 88 -5.22 6.62 9.48
N PHE A 89 -4.07 6.01 9.22
CA PHE A 89 -3.35 5.02 10.04
C PHE A 89 -4.15 3.74 10.38
N ARG A 90 -5.43 3.83 10.64
CA ARG A 90 -6.36 2.74 11.03
C ARG A 90 -5.82 1.89 12.18
N LEU A 91 -5.24 2.52 13.19
CA LEU A 91 -4.76 1.83 14.36
C LEU A 91 -5.91 1.39 15.29
N LEU A 92 -5.70 0.28 15.95
CA LEU A 92 -6.58 -0.22 16.99
C LEU A 92 -6.31 0.61 18.26
N GLN A 93 -7.20 1.57 18.54
CA GLN A 93 -6.99 2.62 19.55
C GLN A 93 -6.84 2.10 20.98
N GLN A 94 -7.42 0.93 21.28
CA GLN A 94 -7.37 0.28 22.59
C GLN A 94 -6.23 -0.72 22.74
N LYS A 95 -5.37 -0.84 21.72
CA LYS A 95 -4.23 -1.75 21.69
C LYS A 95 -2.94 -0.95 21.66
N THR A 96 -1.94 -1.47 22.37
CA THR A 96 -0.58 -0.92 22.37
C THR A 96 0.06 -0.98 20.96
N VAL A 97 1.19 -0.32 20.80
CA VAL A 97 2.02 -0.42 19.58
C VAL A 97 2.36 -1.88 19.28
N PHE A 98 2.82 -2.62 20.29
CA PHE A 98 3.14 -4.05 20.14
C PHE A 98 1.92 -4.83 19.66
N GLU A 99 0.78 -4.68 20.32
CA GLU A 99 -0.45 -5.41 20.01
C GLU A 99 -1.02 -5.03 18.63
N ASN A 100 -0.88 -3.77 18.19
CA ASN A 100 -1.26 -3.35 16.84
C ASN A 100 -0.47 -4.10 15.77
N VAL A 101 0.83 -4.27 15.97
CA VAL A 101 1.68 -5.00 15.03
C VAL A 101 1.47 -6.51 15.14
N ALA A 102 1.38 -7.03 16.37
CA ALA A 102 1.12 -8.45 16.66
C ALA A 102 -0.18 -8.95 16.03
N PHE A 103 -1.23 -8.11 16.04
CA PHE A 103 -2.54 -8.45 15.50
C PHE A 103 -2.49 -8.98 14.06
N ALA A 104 -1.63 -8.44 13.21
CA ALA A 104 -1.48 -8.93 11.84
C ALA A 104 -0.94 -10.37 11.77
N LEU A 105 -0.11 -10.78 12.72
CA LEU A 105 0.40 -12.14 12.84
C LEU A 105 -0.61 -13.08 13.51
N GLU A 106 -1.36 -12.59 14.49
CA GLU A 106 -2.42 -13.34 15.18
C GLU A 106 -3.52 -13.76 14.20
N VAL A 107 -3.98 -12.83 13.35
CA VAL A 107 -5.03 -13.09 12.34
C VAL A 107 -4.65 -14.22 11.38
N ILE A 108 -3.36 -14.38 11.08
CA ILE A 108 -2.86 -15.46 10.21
C ILE A 108 -2.44 -16.72 10.99
N GLY A 109 -2.73 -16.77 12.28
CA GLY A 109 -2.52 -17.94 13.13
C GLY A 109 -1.07 -18.20 13.54
N LYS A 110 -0.22 -17.16 13.62
CA LYS A 110 1.15 -17.33 14.13
C LYS A 110 1.15 -17.59 15.62
N ARG A 111 2.07 -18.43 16.07
CA ARG A 111 2.24 -18.78 17.49
C ARG A 111 2.84 -17.60 18.25
N GLY A 112 2.53 -17.50 19.54
CA GLY A 112 3.01 -16.43 20.43
C GLY A 112 4.53 -16.31 20.51
N ASP A 113 5.26 -17.44 20.48
CA ASP A 113 6.72 -17.45 20.46
C ASP A 113 7.30 -16.75 19.20
N VAL A 114 6.66 -16.93 18.04
CA VAL A 114 7.02 -16.26 16.79
C VAL A 114 6.70 -14.76 16.89
N ILE A 115 5.51 -14.40 17.40
CA ILE A 115 5.07 -13.02 17.55
C ILE A 115 6.04 -12.25 18.44
N ASN A 116 6.36 -12.80 19.62
CA ASN A 116 7.24 -12.17 20.61
C ASN A 116 8.68 -11.98 20.11
N ARG A 117 9.10 -12.72 19.08
CA ARG A 117 10.41 -12.55 18.43
C ARG A 117 10.33 -11.55 17.28
N VAL A 118 9.33 -11.66 16.40
CA VAL A 118 9.27 -10.90 15.15
C VAL A 118 8.83 -9.46 15.35
N VAL A 119 7.87 -9.21 16.28
CA VAL A 119 7.33 -7.85 16.50
C VAL A 119 8.41 -6.87 16.99
N PRO A 120 9.26 -7.21 17.99
CA PRO A 120 10.35 -6.32 18.41
C PRO A 120 11.32 -5.97 17.26
N ASP A 121 11.71 -6.95 16.44
CA ASP A 121 12.61 -6.73 15.30
C ASP A 121 12.00 -5.70 14.30
N VAL A 122 10.70 -5.81 14.04
CA VAL A 122 10.00 -4.88 13.16
C VAL A 122 9.85 -3.51 13.79
N LEU A 123 9.56 -3.43 15.10
CA LEU A 123 9.50 -2.16 15.83
C LEU A 123 10.87 -1.45 15.83
N GLU A 124 11.96 -2.18 15.96
CA GLU A 124 13.31 -1.64 15.83
C GLU A 124 13.54 -1.08 14.43
N MET A 125 13.18 -1.83 13.39
CA MET A 125 13.34 -1.42 11.99
C MET A 125 12.60 -0.10 11.69
N VAL A 126 11.42 0.12 12.30
CA VAL A 126 10.65 1.36 12.10
C VAL A 126 11.00 2.45 13.13
N GLY A 127 11.96 2.22 14.04
CA GLY A 127 12.43 3.20 15.04
C GLY A 127 11.48 3.38 16.22
N LEU A 128 10.76 2.34 16.64
CA LEU A 128 9.78 2.36 17.73
C LEU A 128 10.09 1.41 18.90
N SER A 129 11.34 0.93 19.03
CA SER A 129 11.74 -0.05 20.06
C SER A 129 11.34 0.35 21.50
N GLY A 130 11.48 1.66 21.84
CA GLY A 130 11.12 2.17 23.18
C GLY A 130 9.63 2.44 23.41
N LYS A 131 8.77 2.20 22.40
CA LYS A 131 7.34 2.60 22.43
C LYS A 131 6.36 1.43 22.34
N ALA A 132 6.84 0.20 22.48
CA ALA A 132 6.05 -1.02 22.34
C ALA A 132 4.77 -1.04 23.21
N ASN A 133 4.84 -0.48 24.44
CA ASN A 133 3.74 -0.45 25.41
C ASN A 133 2.86 0.82 25.33
N ARG A 134 3.14 1.76 24.41
CA ARG A 134 2.35 2.97 24.24
C ARG A 134 1.06 2.69 23.50
N LEU A 135 0.03 3.49 23.78
CA LEU A 135 -1.22 3.51 23.02
C LEU A 135 -1.11 4.49 21.84
N PRO A 136 -1.91 4.34 20.78
CA PRO A 136 -1.87 5.24 19.63
C PRO A 136 -2.03 6.73 19.95
N ASN A 137 -2.87 7.07 20.92
CA ASN A 137 -3.10 8.46 21.36
C ASN A 137 -1.92 9.09 22.12
N GLU A 138 -0.92 8.30 22.50
CA GLU A 138 0.32 8.76 23.12
C GLU A 138 1.45 9.01 22.09
N LEU A 139 1.16 8.82 20.80
CA LEU A 139 2.11 8.90 19.70
C LEU A 139 1.88 10.13 18.81
N SER A 140 2.95 10.69 18.26
CA SER A 140 2.85 11.66 17.17
C SER A 140 2.27 11.02 15.91
N GLY A 141 1.79 11.84 14.93
CA GLY A 141 1.27 11.35 13.66
C GLY A 141 2.29 10.49 12.90
N GLY A 142 3.55 10.91 12.86
CA GLY A 142 4.63 10.15 12.22
C GLY A 142 4.90 8.80 12.91
N GLU A 143 4.80 8.76 14.23
CA GLU A 143 4.94 7.51 14.98
C GLU A 143 3.76 6.58 14.75
N GLN A 144 2.53 7.10 14.70
CA GLN A 144 1.35 6.32 14.33
C GLN A 144 1.48 5.73 12.93
N GLN A 145 2.01 6.50 11.98
CA GLN A 145 2.27 6.01 10.61
C GLN A 145 3.35 4.92 10.60
N ARG A 146 4.40 5.05 11.40
CA ARG A 146 5.41 3.98 11.55
C ARG A 146 4.81 2.71 12.14
N VAL A 147 3.87 2.80 13.08
CA VAL A 147 3.11 1.63 13.59
C VAL A 147 2.26 1.00 12.48
N ALA A 148 1.56 1.80 11.67
CA ALA A 148 0.76 1.31 10.56
C ALA A 148 1.64 0.58 9.51
N ILE A 149 2.82 1.13 9.19
CA ILE A 149 3.79 0.50 8.30
C ILE A 149 4.32 -0.81 8.92
N ALA A 150 4.70 -0.79 10.20
CA ALA A 150 5.15 -1.99 10.91
C ALA A 150 4.11 -3.12 10.85
N ARG A 151 2.84 -2.80 11.13
CA ARG A 151 1.72 -3.74 11.04
C ARG A 151 1.54 -4.29 9.63
N ALA A 152 1.67 -3.45 8.61
CA ALA A 152 1.54 -3.86 7.22
C ALA A 152 2.72 -4.74 6.76
N PHE A 153 3.91 -4.53 7.32
CA PHE A 153 5.14 -5.20 6.90
C PHE A 153 5.49 -6.44 7.74
N VAL A 154 4.97 -6.59 8.96
CA VAL A 154 5.38 -7.65 9.91
C VAL A 154 5.26 -9.07 9.35
N ASN A 155 4.34 -9.31 8.43
CA ASN A 155 4.20 -10.59 7.72
C ASN A 155 5.10 -10.70 6.47
N ARG A 156 6.00 -9.76 6.22
CA ARG A 156 6.88 -9.69 5.04
C ARG A 156 6.11 -9.88 3.73
N PRO A 157 5.17 -8.99 3.41
CA PRO A 157 4.34 -9.11 2.22
C PRO A 157 5.17 -9.02 0.94
N LEU A 158 4.66 -9.61 -0.15
CA LEU A 158 5.29 -9.49 -1.47
C LEU A 158 5.03 -8.10 -2.09
N VAL A 159 3.90 -7.48 -1.73
CA VAL A 159 3.52 -6.15 -2.18
C VAL A 159 3.05 -5.33 -0.99
N LEU A 160 3.55 -4.11 -0.87
CA LEU A 160 3.06 -3.09 0.05
C LEU A 160 2.28 -2.04 -0.74
N LEU A 161 1.01 -1.92 -0.43
CA LEU A 161 0.10 -0.90 -0.96
C LEU A 161 0.06 0.26 0.03
N ALA A 162 0.42 1.46 -0.38
CA ALA A 162 0.40 2.65 0.47
C ALA A 162 -0.51 3.71 -0.17
N ASP A 163 -1.61 4.05 0.51
CA ASP A 163 -2.56 5.06 0.06
C ASP A 163 -2.31 6.35 0.83
N GLU A 164 -1.66 7.31 0.18
CA GLU A 164 -1.27 8.63 0.72
C GLU A 164 -0.58 8.56 2.12
N PRO A 165 0.48 7.77 2.26
CA PRO A 165 1.06 7.48 3.57
C PRO A 165 1.70 8.68 4.27
N THR A 166 1.86 9.81 3.58
CA THR A 166 2.45 11.06 4.08
C THR A 166 1.46 12.22 4.13
N GLY A 167 0.21 12.01 3.69
CA GLY A 167 -0.76 13.09 3.48
C GLY A 167 -1.18 13.87 4.72
N ASN A 168 -0.94 13.35 5.92
CA ASN A 168 -1.26 14.01 7.21
C ASN A 168 0.01 14.37 8.01
N LEU A 169 1.19 14.40 7.38
CA LEU A 169 2.47 14.58 8.04
C LEU A 169 3.17 15.87 7.57
N ASP A 170 4.02 16.40 8.43
CA ASP A 170 4.92 17.50 8.06
C ASP A 170 6.01 17.01 7.08
N PRO A 171 6.69 17.94 6.35
CA PRO A 171 7.66 17.56 5.33
C PRO A 171 8.84 16.71 5.84
N ASP A 172 9.37 16.98 7.03
CA ASP A 172 10.51 16.25 7.59
C ASP A 172 10.09 14.82 7.96
N THR A 173 8.95 14.69 8.64
CA THR A 173 8.37 13.40 8.97
C THR A 173 8.01 12.61 7.69
N SER A 174 7.50 13.28 6.66
CA SER A 174 7.19 12.66 5.35
C SER A 174 8.43 12.07 4.71
N LYS A 175 9.55 12.78 4.73
CA LYS A 175 10.84 12.27 4.24
C LYS A 175 11.26 11.00 4.98
N ASP A 176 11.20 11.01 6.30
CA ASP A 176 11.52 9.84 7.13
C ASP A 176 10.66 8.61 6.80
N ILE A 177 9.35 8.82 6.53
CA ILE A 177 8.44 7.75 6.10
C ILE A 177 8.82 7.23 4.71
N MET A 178 9.21 8.12 3.79
CA MET A 178 9.66 7.69 2.46
C MET A 178 10.96 6.89 2.54
N ASP A 179 11.93 7.31 3.35
CA ASP A 179 13.17 6.57 3.60
C ASP A 179 12.89 5.17 4.18
N LEU A 180 11.89 5.06 5.05
CA LEU A 180 11.44 3.78 5.60
C LEU A 180 10.81 2.89 4.52
N LEU A 181 9.94 3.41 3.67
CA LEU A 181 9.32 2.68 2.56
C LEU A 181 10.38 2.21 1.53
N GLU A 182 11.39 3.04 1.26
CA GLU A 182 12.53 2.66 0.42
C GLU A 182 13.35 1.52 1.03
N ARG A 183 13.63 1.57 2.34
CA ARG A 183 14.31 0.46 3.04
C ARG A 183 13.51 -0.83 2.94
N ILE A 184 12.19 -0.78 3.09
CA ILE A 184 11.29 -1.93 2.89
C ILE A 184 11.38 -2.44 1.45
N ASN A 185 11.34 -1.56 0.46
CA ASN A 185 11.47 -1.95 -0.94
C ASN A 185 12.81 -2.65 -1.23
N ARG A 186 13.92 -2.15 -0.68
CA ARG A 186 15.26 -2.78 -0.81
C ARG A 186 15.34 -4.20 -0.23
N THR A 187 14.41 -4.60 0.64
CA THR A 187 14.30 -6.01 1.08
C THR A 187 13.67 -6.94 0.04
N GLY A 188 13.24 -6.40 -1.10
CA GLY A 188 12.60 -7.13 -2.20
C GLY A 188 11.07 -7.06 -2.21
N THR A 189 10.46 -6.30 -1.30
CA THR A 189 9.02 -6.01 -1.31
C THR A 189 8.71 -5.02 -2.45
N THR A 190 7.73 -5.33 -3.29
CA THR A 190 7.22 -4.38 -4.29
C THR A 190 6.40 -3.31 -3.56
N VAL A 191 6.64 -2.03 -3.83
CA VAL A 191 5.87 -0.93 -3.24
C VAL A 191 5.04 -0.26 -4.31
N LEU A 192 3.74 -0.14 -4.08
CA LEU A 192 2.83 0.66 -4.89
C LEU A 192 2.22 1.75 -4.00
N MET A 193 2.59 2.98 -4.24
CA MET A 193 2.19 4.14 -3.45
C MET A 193 1.30 5.07 -4.26
N ALA A 194 0.06 5.24 -3.84
CA ALA A 194 -0.78 6.31 -4.34
C ALA A 194 -0.43 7.61 -3.61
N THR A 195 -0.17 8.68 -4.35
CA THR A 195 0.12 10.01 -3.80
C THR A 195 -0.26 11.12 -4.77
N HIS A 196 -0.49 12.30 -4.23
CA HIS A 196 -0.60 13.56 -4.96
C HIS A 196 0.54 14.54 -4.61
N ASP A 197 1.53 14.10 -3.85
CA ASP A 197 2.69 14.91 -3.47
C ASP A 197 3.75 14.93 -4.58
N HIS A 198 3.82 16.05 -5.29
CA HIS A 198 4.78 16.27 -6.37
C HIS A 198 6.23 16.20 -5.89
N HIS A 199 6.53 16.76 -4.71
CA HIS A 199 7.91 16.84 -4.20
C HIS A 199 8.48 15.45 -3.92
N ILE A 200 7.66 14.56 -3.36
CA ILE A 200 8.06 13.18 -3.08
C ILE A 200 8.36 12.45 -4.40
N VAL A 201 7.44 12.52 -5.36
CA VAL A 201 7.60 11.84 -6.66
C VAL A 201 8.85 12.33 -7.37
N ASP A 202 9.05 13.66 -7.42
CA ASP A 202 10.16 14.28 -8.14
C ASP A 202 11.53 14.03 -7.48
N SER A 203 11.54 13.91 -6.14
CA SER A 203 12.79 13.64 -5.40
C SER A 203 13.26 12.20 -5.54
N MET A 204 12.33 11.23 -5.54
CA MET A 204 12.67 9.81 -5.56
C MET A 204 12.93 9.24 -6.95
N ARG A 205 12.40 9.85 -7.99
CA ARG A 205 12.61 9.43 -9.39
C ARG A 205 12.37 7.94 -9.65
N GLN A 206 11.32 7.38 -9.04
CA GLN A 206 10.90 6.00 -9.24
C GLN A 206 9.93 5.92 -10.43
N ARG A 207 9.45 4.72 -10.75
CA ARG A 207 8.44 4.52 -11.79
C ARG A 207 7.14 5.25 -11.41
N VAL A 208 6.58 5.96 -12.38
CA VAL A 208 5.33 6.73 -12.24
C VAL A 208 4.28 6.17 -13.19
N ILE A 209 3.15 5.79 -12.63
CA ILE A 209 1.93 5.41 -13.34
C ILE A 209 0.89 6.50 -13.08
N GLU A 210 0.38 7.13 -14.13
CA GLU A 210 -0.59 8.21 -14.01
C GLU A 210 -1.96 7.79 -14.54
N LEU A 211 -2.96 7.98 -13.69
CA LEU A 211 -4.37 7.77 -14.05
C LEU A 211 -5.08 9.11 -14.21
N GLU A 212 -5.84 9.25 -15.28
CA GLU A 212 -6.76 10.35 -15.49
C GLU A 212 -8.12 9.82 -16.00
N LEU A 213 -9.20 10.22 -15.32
CA LEU A 213 -10.57 9.77 -15.65
C LEU A 213 -10.70 8.25 -15.82
N GLY A 214 -9.98 7.50 -14.99
CA GLY A 214 -9.97 6.03 -14.99
C GLY A 214 -9.06 5.39 -16.04
N ARG A 215 -8.35 6.17 -16.85
CA ARG A 215 -7.45 5.68 -17.89
C ARG A 215 -5.99 5.82 -17.50
N LEU A 216 -5.18 4.89 -17.96
CA LEU A 216 -3.73 4.98 -17.90
C LEU A 216 -3.28 5.96 -18.98
N ILE A 217 -2.71 7.11 -18.57
CA ILE A 217 -2.23 8.13 -19.50
C ILE A 217 -0.71 8.18 -19.57
N ARG A 218 -0.01 7.66 -18.54
CA ARG A 218 1.45 7.65 -18.48
C ARG A 218 1.97 6.46 -17.67
N ASP A 219 3.08 5.88 -18.10
CA ASP A 219 3.84 4.83 -17.42
C ASP A 219 5.33 5.00 -17.73
N GLU A 220 6.09 5.58 -16.80
CA GLU A 220 7.49 5.98 -16.96
C GLU A 220 8.37 5.42 -15.85
N GLN A 221 9.50 4.82 -16.22
CA GLN A 221 10.41 4.13 -15.29
C GLN A 221 11.17 5.07 -14.32
N ARG A 222 11.36 6.33 -14.66
CA ARG A 222 12.00 7.36 -13.82
C ARG A 222 11.24 8.68 -14.02
N GLY A 223 9.96 8.63 -13.73
CA GLY A 223 9.06 9.74 -13.95
C GLY A 223 9.20 10.85 -12.93
N VAL A 224 8.66 12.01 -13.26
CA VAL A 224 8.36 13.13 -12.38
C VAL A 224 6.86 13.34 -12.30
N TYR A 225 6.38 14.14 -11.36
CA TYR A 225 4.93 14.26 -11.14
C TYR A 225 4.20 14.98 -12.30
N GLY A 226 4.80 15.95 -12.94
CA GLY A 226 4.23 16.65 -14.11
C GLY A 226 5.08 16.41 -15.35
N MET A 227 4.47 16.41 -16.53
CA MET A 227 5.19 16.78 -17.74
C MET A 227 5.08 18.30 -17.87
N ASP A 228 6.19 18.97 -18.23
CA ASP A 228 6.09 20.28 -18.88
C ASP A 228 5.26 20.06 -20.16
N ARG A 229 4.02 20.50 -20.14
CA ARG A 229 3.14 20.54 -21.29
C ARG A 229 3.49 21.72 -22.17
#